data_d5efce16996093f0fa80a43bd2e83436
#
_entry.id   d5efce16996093f0fa80a43bd2e83436
#
_cell.length_a   1.000
_cell.length_b   1.000
_cell.length_c   1.000
_cell.angle_alpha   90.00
_cell.angle_beta   90.00
_cell.angle_gamma   90.00
#
_symmetry.space_group_name_H-M   'P 1'
#
loop_
_entity.id
_entity.type
_entity.pdbx_description
1 polymer ?
#
loop_
_entity_poly.entity_id
_entity_poly.type
_entity_poly.pdbx_seq_one_letter_code
_entity_poly.pdbx_strand_id
1 'polypeptide(L)'
;MIRAHVAGVLALVTPLAAAPTSMPVYSSALDGAEQPPLTGHPDSRWVVVDFDGLPQDNDRLAGWSANITGLVYVRHFGQTFAEVGWAQEKTRSALLDVRPVIAGRSVQPLRMYSAQRPSPDRDEPTPLFAAVDVYQLFTAPAVGA
;
A
#
# COMPACT_ATOMS: atom_id res chain seq x y z
N MET A 1 16.72 -0.54 -5.22
CA MET A 1 15.71 0.39 -5.78
C MET A 1 14.30 0.09 -5.29
N ILE A 2 13.85 -1.15 -5.38
CA ILE A 2 12.52 -1.52 -4.89
C ILE A 2 12.28 -1.08 -3.45
N ARG A 3 13.25 -1.27 -2.57
CA ARG A 3 13.13 -0.92 -1.15
C ARG A 3 12.86 0.57 -0.94
N ALA A 4 13.50 1.44 -1.71
CA ALA A 4 13.30 2.88 -1.60
C ALA A 4 11.89 3.29 -2.01
N HIS A 5 11.36 2.68 -3.08
CA HIS A 5 9.99 2.93 -3.53
C HIS A 5 8.97 2.42 -2.50
N VAL A 6 9.17 1.20 -2.02
CA VAL A 6 8.30 0.60 -1.00
C VAL A 6 8.33 1.44 0.29
N ALA A 7 9.52 1.82 0.76
CA ALA A 7 9.65 2.64 1.96
C ALA A 7 8.98 4.00 1.82
N GLY A 8 9.12 4.63 0.65
CA GLY A 8 8.48 5.93 0.38
C GLY A 8 6.96 5.88 0.43
N VAL A 9 6.36 4.83 -0.13
CA VAL A 9 4.90 4.65 -0.07
C VAL A 9 4.45 4.24 1.33
N LEU A 10 5.13 3.31 1.97
CA LEU A 10 4.78 2.86 3.32
C LEU A 10 4.86 3.99 4.34
N ALA A 11 5.78 4.94 4.17
CA ALA A 11 5.88 6.12 5.04
C ALA A 11 4.59 6.96 5.05
N LEU A 12 3.78 6.90 4.01
CA LEU A 12 2.50 7.62 3.94
C LEU A 12 1.40 6.94 4.76
N VAL A 13 1.43 5.61 4.87
CA VAL A 13 0.37 4.84 5.55
C VAL A 13 0.76 4.36 6.94
N THR A 14 2.03 4.22 7.25
CA THR A 14 2.51 3.80 8.57
C THR A 14 1.95 4.65 9.71
N PRO A 15 1.81 5.98 9.58
CA PRO A 15 1.21 6.80 10.64
C PRO A 15 -0.22 6.40 11.01
N LEU A 16 -0.95 5.71 10.13
CA LEU A 16 -2.30 5.23 10.41
C LEU A 16 -2.34 4.14 11.50
N ALA A 17 -1.22 3.48 11.76
CA ALA A 17 -1.11 2.51 12.84
C ALA A 17 -1.07 3.15 14.23
N ALA A 18 -0.76 4.44 14.32
CA ALA A 18 -0.71 5.19 15.57
C ALA A 18 -2.08 5.79 15.92
N ALA A 19 -2.27 6.10 17.22
CA ALA A 19 -3.47 6.81 17.65
C ALA A 19 -3.59 8.18 16.95
N PRO A 20 -4.79 8.69 16.67
CA PRO A 20 -6.11 8.12 17.03
C PRO A 20 -6.61 7.03 16.07
N THR A 21 -6.01 6.87 14.90
CA THR A 21 -6.48 5.93 13.86
C THR A 21 -6.28 4.48 14.29
N SER A 22 -5.12 4.15 14.83
CA SER A 22 -4.77 2.83 15.39
C SER A 22 -5.15 1.64 14.49
N MET A 23 -4.90 1.77 13.19
CA MET A 23 -5.18 0.73 12.20
C MET A 23 -3.89 0.03 11.82
N PRO A 24 -3.73 -1.27 12.10
CA PRO A 24 -2.52 -2.01 11.72
C PRO A 24 -2.28 -1.99 10.22
N VAL A 25 -1.03 -1.78 9.83
CA VAL A 25 -0.58 -1.76 8.45
C VAL A 25 0.50 -2.83 8.27
N TYR A 26 0.26 -3.73 7.33
CA TYR A 26 1.17 -4.83 7.02
C TYR A 26 1.66 -4.72 5.58
N SER A 27 2.82 -5.29 5.29
CA SER A 27 3.34 -5.39 3.93
C SER A 27 4.24 -6.61 3.80
N SER A 28 4.11 -7.33 2.70
CA SER A 28 5.01 -8.44 2.36
C SER A 28 6.22 -8.00 1.55
N ALA A 29 6.29 -6.73 1.17
CA ALA A 29 7.30 -6.25 0.22
C ALA A 29 8.69 -6.02 0.83
N LEU A 30 8.80 -5.91 2.16
CA LEU A 30 10.08 -5.75 2.85
C LEU A 30 10.40 -6.97 3.70
N ASP A 31 11.68 -7.37 3.70
CA ASP A 31 12.16 -8.41 4.60
C ASP A 31 11.94 -7.98 6.06
N GLY A 32 11.38 -8.87 6.87
CA GLY A 32 11.06 -8.58 8.26
C GLY A 32 9.79 -7.77 8.47
N ALA A 33 9.06 -7.44 7.41
CA ALA A 33 7.74 -6.84 7.56
C ALA A 33 6.77 -7.83 8.21
N GLU A 34 5.97 -7.34 9.14
CA GLU A 34 4.97 -8.18 9.78
C GLU A 34 3.93 -8.64 8.77
N GLN A 35 3.54 -9.90 8.87
CA GLN A 35 2.43 -10.47 8.12
C GLN A 35 1.21 -10.54 9.01
N PRO A 36 0.01 -10.31 8.48
CA PRO A 36 -1.20 -10.49 9.27
C PRO A 36 -1.33 -11.97 9.69
N PRO A 37 -1.86 -12.26 10.87
CA PRO A 37 -2.15 -13.62 11.27
C PRO A 37 -3.05 -14.32 10.25
N LEU A 38 -2.80 -15.59 9.98
CA LEU A 38 -3.58 -16.38 9.03
C LEU A 38 -5.01 -16.62 9.54
N THR A 39 -5.20 -16.65 10.85
CA THR A 39 -6.50 -16.87 11.48
C THR A 39 -6.61 -16.03 12.75
N GLY A 40 -7.83 -15.65 13.10
CA GLY A 40 -8.09 -15.01 14.39
C GLY A 40 -7.41 -13.66 14.59
N HIS A 41 -7.43 -12.81 13.57
CA HIS A 41 -6.84 -11.47 13.69
C HIS A 41 -7.48 -10.71 14.86
N PRO A 42 -6.67 -10.18 15.81
CA PRO A 42 -7.19 -9.54 17.02
C PRO A 42 -7.85 -8.19 16.75
N ASP A 43 -7.51 -7.54 15.64
CA ASP A 43 -8.01 -6.22 15.30
C ASP A 43 -9.29 -6.31 14.49
N SER A 44 -10.17 -5.33 14.66
CA SER A 44 -11.43 -5.27 13.92
C SER A 44 -11.22 -4.84 12.47
N ARG A 45 -10.10 -4.20 12.16
CA ARG A 45 -9.77 -3.68 10.84
C ARG A 45 -8.26 -3.56 10.68
N TRP A 46 -7.78 -3.85 9.49
CA TRP A 46 -6.36 -3.72 9.12
C TRP A 46 -6.21 -3.58 7.62
N VAL A 47 -5.01 -3.20 7.19
CA VAL A 47 -4.67 -3.09 5.77
C VAL A 47 -3.39 -3.84 5.46
N VAL A 48 -3.30 -4.32 4.23
CA VAL A 48 -2.09 -4.95 3.68
C VAL A 48 -1.71 -4.20 2.41
N VAL A 49 -0.48 -3.70 2.36
CA VAL A 49 0.05 -2.95 1.22
C VAL A 49 1.06 -3.81 0.48
N ASP A 50 0.76 -4.12 -0.77
CA ASP A 50 1.64 -4.88 -1.65
C ASP A 50 1.97 -4.08 -2.91
N PHE A 51 3.00 -4.52 -3.62
CA PHE A 51 3.53 -3.79 -4.77
C PHE A 51 3.71 -4.72 -5.95
N ASP A 52 3.53 -4.19 -7.16
CA ASP A 52 3.77 -4.91 -8.40
C ASP A 52 4.39 -3.97 -9.44
N GLY A 53 5.13 -4.53 -10.38
CA GLY A 53 5.75 -3.77 -11.46
C GLY A 53 6.99 -2.98 -11.06
N LEU A 54 7.45 -3.07 -9.81
CA LEU A 54 8.69 -2.43 -9.38
C LEU A 54 9.90 -3.30 -9.77
N PRO A 55 11.01 -2.67 -10.24
CA PRO A 55 12.19 -3.41 -10.62
C PRO A 55 12.86 -4.06 -9.40
N GLN A 56 13.41 -5.23 -9.60
CA GLN A 56 14.20 -5.89 -8.57
C GLN A 56 15.49 -5.12 -8.30
N ASP A 57 16.00 -5.20 -7.08
CA ASP A 57 17.23 -4.50 -6.68
C ASP A 57 18.45 -4.89 -7.51
N ASN A 58 18.44 -6.09 -8.08
CA ASN A 58 19.52 -6.61 -8.93
C ASN A 58 19.28 -6.39 -10.43
N ASP A 59 18.22 -5.72 -10.82
CA ASP A 59 17.91 -5.43 -12.21
C ASP A 59 18.73 -4.24 -12.71
N ARG A 60 19.84 -4.55 -13.38
CA ARG A 60 20.74 -3.53 -13.91
C ARG A 60 20.18 -2.78 -15.11
N LEU A 61 19.27 -3.41 -15.86
CA LEU A 61 18.68 -2.79 -17.05
C LEU A 61 17.62 -1.76 -16.67
N ALA A 62 16.92 -1.99 -15.56
CA ALA A 62 15.93 -1.05 -15.02
C ALA A 62 16.53 -0.12 -13.96
N GLY A 63 17.86 0.07 -13.98
CA GLY A 63 18.59 0.83 -12.96
C GLY A 63 18.02 2.20 -12.61
N TRP A 64 18.74 2.94 -11.78
CA TRP A 64 18.28 4.20 -11.21
C TRP A 64 17.92 5.26 -12.26
N SER A 65 18.45 5.15 -13.48
CA SER A 65 18.17 6.06 -14.59
C SER A 65 16.86 5.77 -15.32
N ALA A 66 16.18 4.66 -15.04
CA ALA A 66 14.94 4.30 -15.72
C ALA A 66 13.73 5.03 -15.16
N ASN A 67 12.76 5.31 -16.03
CA ASN A 67 11.41 5.65 -15.60
C ASN A 67 10.74 4.38 -15.10
N ILE A 68 10.02 4.48 -14.01
CA ILE A 68 9.39 3.33 -13.34
C ILE A 68 7.91 3.59 -13.19
N THR A 69 7.10 2.63 -13.64
CA THR A 69 5.67 2.60 -13.38
C THR A 69 5.36 1.33 -12.61
N GLY A 70 4.75 1.46 -11.45
CA GLY A 70 4.35 0.34 -10.61
C GLY A 70 2.92 0.48 -10.11
N LEU A 71 2.41 -0.58 -9.52
CA LEU A 71 1.11 -0.59 -8.88
C LEU A 71 1.25 -0.83 -7.38
N VAL A 72 0.44 -0.12 -6.62
CA VAL A 72 0.34 -0.27 -5.16
C VAL A 72 -1.03 -0.82 -4.85
N TYR A 73 -1.07 -2.02 -4.29
CA TYR A 73 -2.30 -2.69 -3.91
C TYR A 73 -2.52 -2.45 -2.42
N VAL A 74 -3.63 -1.84 -2.08
CA VAL A 74 -4.02 -1.63 -0.68
C VAL A 74 -5.26 -2.46 -0.41
N ARG A 75 -5.09 -3.57 0.28
CA ARG A 75 -6.17 -4.46 0.67
C ARG A 75 -6.65 -4.08 2.06
N HIS A 76 -7.93 -3.79 2.16
CA HIS A 76 -8.58 -3.38 3.40
C HIS A 76 -9.42 -4.53 3.93
N PHE A 77 -9.30 -4.82 5.20
CA PHE A 77 -10.06 -5.88 5.86
C PHE A 77 -10.78 -5.33 7.09
N GLY A 78 -11.94 -5.91 7.36
CA GLY A 78 -12.73 -5.54 8.53
C GLY A 78 -13.83 -6.54 8.80
N GLN A 79 -14.44 -6.47 9.97
CA GLN A 79 -15.51 -7.36 10.38
C GLN A 79 -16.88 -6.88 9.89
N THR A 80 -16.97 -5.65 9.42
CA THR A 80 -18.21 -5.05 8.87
C THR A 80 -17.90 -4.22 7.64
N PHE A 81 -18.91 -3.97 6.81
CA PHE A 81 -18.80 -3.03 5.69
C PHE A 81 -18.33 -1.66 6.12
N ALA A 82 -18.84 -1.18 7.25
CA ALA A 82 -18.51 0.15 7.78
C ALA A 82 -17.03 0.25 8.15
N GLU A 83 -16.46 -0.79 8.74
CA GLU A 83 -15.05 -0.82 9.11
C GLU A 83 -14.14 -0.82 7.89
N VAL A 84 -14.48 -1.60 6.85
CA VAL A 84 -13.71 -1.60 5.59
C VAL A 84 -13.81 -0.26 4.89
N GLY A 85 -15.00 0.32 4.81
CA GLY A 85 -15.20 1.65 4.23
C GLY A 85 -14.43 2.74 4.97
N TRP A 86 -14.40 2.67 6.28
CA TRP A 86 -13.60 3.57 7.11
C TRP A 86 -12.09 3.41 6.82
N ALA A 87 -11.63 2.18 6.72
CA ALA A 87 -10.22 1.91 6.39
C ALA A 87 -9.85 2.46 5.00
N GLN A 88 -10.73 2.29 4.00
CA GLN A 88 -10.53 2.87 2.67
C GLN A 88 -10.46 4.39 2.72
N GLU A 89 -11.34 5.03 3.48
CA GLU A 89 -11.33 6.50 3.64
C GLU A 89 -9.99 6.98 4.20
N LYS A 90 -9.47 6.31 5.24
CA LYS A 90 -8.19 6.66 5.85
C LYS A 90 -7.01 6.48 4.91
N THR A 91 -6.94 5.35 4.22
CA THR A 91 -5.84 5.10 3.26
C THR A 91 -5.93 6.01 2.05
N ARG A 92 -7.12 6.30 1.53
CA ARG A 92 -7.30 7.25 0.43
C ARG A 92 -6.86 8.66 0.79
N SER A 93 -7.16 9.11 2.01
CA SER A 93 -6.69 10.41 2.50
C SER A 93 -5.16 10.47 2.61
N ALA A 94 -4.51 9.36 2.89
CA ALA A 94 -3.06 9.28 3.02
C ALA A 94 -2.33 9.13 1.68
N LEU A 95 -2.97 8.51 0.68
CA LEU A 95 -2.30 8.09 -0.57
C LEU A 95 -2.77 8.85 -1.81
N LEU A 96 -4.08 9.09 -1.95
CA LEU A 96 -4.63 9.63 -3.19
C LEU A 96 -4.13 11.06 -3.43
N ASP A 97 -3.56 11.29 -4.61
CA ASP A 97 -2.97 12.56 -5.02
C ASP A 97 -1.81 13.04 -4.14
N VAL A 98 -1.22 12.14 -3.37
CA VAL A 98 -0.04 12.42 -2.52
C VAL A 98 1.21 11.89 -3.23
N ARG A 99 2.30 12.65 -3.14
CA ARG A 99 3.59 12.26 -3.70
C ARG A 99 4.43 11.56 -2.63
N PRO A 100 4.76 10.28 -2.80
CA PRO A 100 5.78 9.65 -1.95
C PRO A 100 7.13 10.34 -2.10
N VAL A 101 7.92 10.36 -1.04
CA VAL A 101 9.28 10.87 -1.09
C VAL A 101 10.24 9.71 -1.32
N ILE A 102 10.92 9.73 -2.46
CA ILE A 102 11.90 8.70 -2.84
C ILE A 102 13.19 9.44 -3.23
N ALA A 103 14.26 9.20 -2.49
CA ALA A 103 15.54 9.89 -2.69
C ALA A 103 16.05 9.72 -4.12
N GLY A 104 16.47 10.81 -4.75
CA GLY A 104 16.99 10.82 -6.12
C GLY A 104 15.96 10.61 -7.21
N ARG A 105 14.67 10.64 -6.87
CA ARG A 105 13.56 10.42 -7.82
C ARG A 105 12.60 11.61 -7.83
N SER A 106 12.08 11.89 -9.01
CA SER A 106 10.91 12.74 -9.20
C SER A 106 9.68 11.84 -9.23
N VAL A 107 8.74 12.07 -8.34
CA VAL A 107 7.59 11.20 -8.12
C VAL A 107 6.31 11.93 -8.50
N GLN A 108 5.46 11.30 -9.29
CA GLN A 108 4.11 11.80 -9.57
C GLN A 108 3.19 11.51 -8.38
N PRO A 109 2.14 12.31 -8.16
CA PRO A 109 1.13 11.96 -7.18
C PRO A 109 0.53 10.58 -7.46
N LEU A 110 0.31 9.79 -6.42
CA LEU A 110 -0.37 8.50 -6.56
C LEU A 110 -1.78 8.72 -7.12
N ARG A 111 -2.13 7.96 -8.14
CA ARG A 111 -3.43 8.05 -8.77
C ARG A 111 -4.19 6.74 -8.62
N MET A 112 -5.51 6.84 -8.42
CA MET A 112 -6.35 5.66 -8.35
C MET A 112 -6.39 4.98 -9.72
N TYR A 113 -5.99 3.71 -9.75
CA TYR A 113 -6.07 2.85 -10.93
C TYR A 113 -7.34 2.01 -10.92
N SER A 114 -7.68 1.47 -9.76
CA SER A 114 -8.88 0.66 -9.56
C SER A 114 -9.34 0.76 -8.11
N ALA A 115 -10.65 0.76 -7.90
CA ALA A 115 -11.25 0.80 -6.58
C ALA A 115 -12.37 -0.21 -6.50
N GLN A 116 -12.44 -0.93 -5.39
CA GLN A 116 -13.50 -1.90 -5.13
C GLN A 116 -14.38 -1.43 -3.98
N ARG A 117 -15.65 -1.84 -4.04
CA ARG A 117 -16.54 -1.73 -2.90
C ARG A 117 -16.25 -2.84 -1.89
N PRO A 118 -16.46 -2.62 -0.59
CA PRO A 118 -16.40 -3.70 0.38
C PRO A 118 -17.31 -4.85 -0.01
N SER A 119 -16.80 -6.07 0.09
CA SER A 119 -17.55 -7.30 -0.20
C SER A 119 -17.18 -8.38 0.80
N PRO A 120 -18.09 -9.34 1.07
CA PRO A 120 -17.77 -10.47 1.93
C PRO A 120 -16.62 -11.30 1.35
N ASP A 121 -15.68 -11.68 2.21
CA ASP A 121 -14.68 -12.68 1.89
C ASP A 121 -15.24 -14.05 2.27
N ARG A 122 -15.62 -14.83 1.26
CA ARG A 122 -16.28 -16.12 1.45
C ARG A 122 -15.35 -17.26 1.80
N ASP A 123 -14.05 -17.06 1.67
CA ASP A 123 -13.03 -18.07 1.96
C ASP A 123 -12.66 -18.12 3.46
N GLU A 124 -13.14 -17.15 4.24
CA GLU A 124 -12.85 -17.07 5.67
C GLU A 124 -13.96 -17.72 6.51
N PRO A 125 -13.60 -18.52 7.53
CA PRO A 125 -14.58 -19.15 8.41
C PRO A 125 -15.33 -18.17 9.32
N THR A 126 -14.74 -17.03 9.63
CA THR A 126 -15.38 -15.94 10.38
C THR A 126 -15.80 -14.85 9.39
N PRO A 127 -16.94 -14.17 9.59
CA PRO A 127 -17.33 -13.08 8.71
C PRO A 127 -16.24 -12.04 8.57
N LEU A 128 -15.77 -11.85 7.35
CA LEU A 128 -14.73 -10.92 7.00
C LEU A 128 -15.14 -10.19 5.73
N PHE A 129 -14.94 -8.90 5.69
CA PHE A 129 -15.18 -8.08 4.51
C PHE A 129 -13.85 -7.53 4.02
N ALA A 130 -13.74 -7.41 2.72
CA ALA A 130 -12.50 -6.94 2.08
C ALA A 130 -12.81 -6.00 0.92
N ALA A 131 -11.86 -5.11 0.64
CA ALA A 131 -11.87 -4.27 -0.55
C ALA A 131 -10.43 -3.94 -0.94
N VAL A 132 -10.17 -3.87 -2.25
CA VAL A 132 -8.85 -3.55 -2.79
C VAL A 132 -8.90 -2.24 -3.53
N ASP A 133 -8.04 -1.30 -3.16
CA ASP A 133 -7.73 -0.11 -3.94
C ASP A 133 -6.37 -0.30 -4.59
N VAL A 134 -6.25 0.04 -5.86
CA VAL A 134 -4.99 -0.03 -6.60
C VAL A 134 -4.60 1.37 -7.03
N TYR A 135 -3.39 1.78 -6.69
CA TYR A 135 -2.82 3.07 -7.08
C TYR A 135 -1.72 2.86 -8.09
N GLN A 136 -1.58 3.81 -9.00
CA GLN A 136 -0.47 3.85 -9.93
C GLN A 136 0.63 4.75 -9.37
N LEU A 137 1.86 4.21 -9.34
CA LEU A 137 3.08 4.91 -8.93
C LEU A 137 3.94 5.12 -10.17
N PHE A 138 4.26 6.38 -10.45
CA PHE A 138 5.19 6.73 -11.53
C PHE A 138 6.33 7.56 -10.97
N THR A 139 7.57 7.12 -11.26
CA THR A 139 8.78 7.86 -10.86
C THR A 139 9.78 7.93 -12.01
N ALA A 140 10.57 8.99 -12.00
CA ALA A 140 11.66 9.21 -12.95
C ALA A 140 12.89 9.71 -12.18
N PRO A 141 14.11 9.62 -12.76
CA PRO A 141 15.28 10.24 -12.15
C PRO A 141 15.04 11.73 -11.92
N ALA A 142 15.45 12.24 -10.76
CA ALA A 142 15.37 13.66 -10.48
C ALA A 142 16.35 14.43 -11.38
N VAL A 143 15.93 15.61 -11.86
CA VAL A 143 16.79 16.48 -12.66
C VAL A 143 17.94 17.00 -11.79
N GLY A 144 19.18 16.84 -12.26
CA GLY A 144 20.37 17.27 -11.53
C GLY A 144 20.80 16.32 -10.40
N ALA A 145 20.21 15.14 -10.33
CA ALA A 145 20.59 14.12 -9.37
C ALA A 145 21.78 13.29 -9.88
#